data_8876ec0919adc308f1d1aef98de6736d
#
_entry.id   8876ec0919adc308f1d1aef98de6736d
#
_cell.length_a   1.000
_cell.length_b   1.000
_cell.length_c   1.000
_cell.angle_alpha   90.00
_cell.angle_beta   90.00
_cell.angle_gamma   90.00
#
_symmetry.space_group_name_H-M   'P 1'
#
loop_
_entity.id
_entity.type
_entity.pdbx_description
1 polymer ?
#
loop_
_entity_poly.entity_id
_entity_poly.type
_entity_poly.pdbx_seq_one_letter_code
_entity_poly.pdbx_strand_id
1 'polypeptide(L)'
;MDMLIVAFTTTAIALIVNIVIATYGIFTDRSLLKKVISLLIFSDTLSVFAILIGFRIPKVVSSPSPPIHLDIPGTVKDIEEFLTRTVDPIPQAFIITAIVINLAIFSFLAGLLLQYYKHFGSLDVHVLEEEEVVDEVY
;
A
#
# COMPACT_ATOMS: atom_id res chain seq x y z
N MET A 1 11.99 -24.48 6.14
CA MET A 1 11.15 -24.16 4.96
C MET A 1 9.72 -23.88 5.39
N ASP A 2 9.17 -24.67 6.30
CA ASP A 2 7.77 -24.54 6.74
C ASP A 2 7.48 -23.22 7.48
N MET A 3 8.40 -22.74 8.32
CA MET A 3 8.24 -21.49 9.06
C MET A 3 8.15 -20.26 8.14
N LEU A 4 8.91 -20.23 7.06
CA LEU A 4 8.91 -19.14 6.08
C LEU A 4 7.62 -19.14 5.25
N ILE A 5 7.14 -20.33 4.87
CA ILE A 5 5.87 -20.48 4.18
C ILE A 5 4.71 -20.05 5.08
N VAL A 6 4.72 -20.45 6.35
CA VAL A 6 3.70 -20.04 7.33
C VAL A 6 3.71 -18.52 7.52
N ALA A 7 4.89 -17.91 7.68
CA ALA A 7 4.99 -16.46 7.81
C ALA A 7 4.44 -15.73 6.57
N PHE A 8 4.77 -16.22 5.37
CA PHE A 8 4.33 -15.64 4.11
C PHE A 8 2.80 -15.73 3.93
N THR A 9 2.23 -16.91 4.20
CA THR A 9 0.78 -17.11 4.11
C THR A 9 0.02 -16.29 5.14
N THR A 10 0.52 -16.20 6.38
CA THR A 10 -0.09 -15.38 7.44
C THR A 10 -0.06 -13.91 7.06
N THR A 11 1.05 -13.42 6.52
CA THR A 11 1.17 -12.03 6.05
C THR A 11 0.21 -11.77 4.89
N ALA A 12 0.09 -12.68 3.92
CA ALA A 12 -0.84 -12.54 2.81
C ALA A 12 -2.30 -12.42 3.29
N ILE A 13 -2.70 -13.29 4.22
CA ILE A 13 -4.05 -13.26 4.80
C ILE A 13 -4.29 -11.94 5.55
N ALA A 14 -3.33 -11.49 6.35
CA ALA A 14 -3.43 -10.24 7.09
C ALA A 14 -3.59 -9.03 6.15
N LEU A 15 -2.85 -8.98 5.04
CA LEU A 15 -2.97 -7.93 4.03
C LEU A 15 -4.35 -7.93 3.34
N ILE A 16 -4.88 -9.12 3.01
CA ILE A 16 -6.23 -9.23 2.42
C ILE A 16 -7.28 -8.71 3.41
N VAL A 17 -7.19 -9.08 4.68
CA VAL A 17 -8.10 -8.60 5.73
C VAL A 17 -8.02 -7.08 5.86
N ASN A 18 -6.82 -6.50 5.87
CA ASN A 18 -6.62 -5.05 5.91
C ASN A 18 -7.25 -4.34 4.71
N ILE A 19 -7.11 -4.89 3.49
CA ILE A 19 -7.74 -4.34 2.28
C ILE A 19 -9.26 -4.31 2.44
N VAL A 20 -9.86 -5.38 2.95
CA VAL A 20 -11.31 -5.46 3.17
C VAL A 20 -11.77 -4.43 4.19
N ILE A 21 -11.08 -4.32 5.33
CA ILE A 21 -11.41 -3.35 6.38
C ILE A 21 -11.27 -1.92 5.86
N ALA A 22 -10.18 -1.61 5.17
CA ALA A 22 -9.95 -0.29 4.60
C ALA A 22 -11.01 0.08 3.55
N THR A 23 -11.37 -0.87 2.67
CA THR A 23 -12.44 -0.68 1.70
C THR A 23 -13.77 -0.42 2.38
N TYR A 24 -14.10 -1.18 3.41
CA TYR A 24 -15.31 -0.96 4.20
C TYR A 24 -15.33 0.45 4.82
N GLY A 25 -14.21 0.91 5.41
CA GLY A 25 -14.09 2.25 5.98
C GLY A 25 -14.28 3.37 4.96
N ILE A 26 -13.76 3.21 3.72
CA ILE A 26 -13.93 4.21 2.66
C ILE A 26 -15.41 4.41 2.30
N PHE A 27 -16.18 3.33 2.20
CA PHE A 27 -17.57 3.39 1.74
C PHE A 27 -18.58 3.66 2.85
N THR A 28 -18.35 3.19 4.07
CA THR A 28 -19.36 3.19 5.14
C THR A 28 -19.22 4.38 6.09
N ASP A 29 -18.01 4.89 6.31
CA ASP A 29 -17.81 5.99 7.26
C ASP A 29 -18.39 7.31 6.74
N ARG A 30 -19.05 8.06 7.64
CA ARG A 30 -19.60 9.38 7.37
C ARG A 30 -18.56 10.49 7.56
N SER A 31 -17.55 10.25 8.36
CA SER A 31 -16.50 11.24 8.63
C SER A 31 -15.45 11.25 7.52
N LEU A 32 -15.23 12.41 6.90
CA LEU A 32 -14.19 12.61 5.90
C LEU A 32 -12.79 12.25 6.40
N LEU A 33 -12.50 12.55 7.68
CA LEU A 33 -11.23 12.18 8.29
C LEU A 33 -11.01 10.68 8.30
N LYS A 34 -12.03 9.91 8.69
CA LYS A 34 -11.95 8.45 8.69
C LYS A 34 -11.82 7.88 7.28
N LYS A 35 -12.52 8.45 6.30
CA LYS A 35 -12.38 8.06 4.88
C LYS A 35 -10.95 8.26 4.37
N VAL A 36 -10.33 9.39 4.69
CA VAL A 36 -8.93 9.66 4.32
C VAL A 36 -7.97 8.69 4.98
N ILE A 37 -8.15 8.40 6.28
CA ILE A 37 -7.33 7.40 6.98
C ILE A 37 -7.50 6.01 6.35
N SER A 38 -8.72 5.60 6.05
CA SER A 38 -9.01 4.32 5.41
C SER A 38 -8.38 4.24 4.01
N LEU A 39 -8.39 5.32 3.24
CA LEU A 39 -7.76 5.41 1.93
C LEU A 39 -6.23 5.24 2.03
N LEU A 40 -5.60 5.82 3.04
CA LEU A 40 -4.17 5.65 3.29
C LEU A 40 -3.82 4.20 3.64
N ILE A 41 -4.57 3.59 4.57
CA ILE A 41 -4.37 2.19 4.95
C ILE A 41 -4.53 1.29 3.71
N PHE A 42 -5.51 1.56 2.86
CA PHE A 42 -5.72 0.84 1.62
C PHE A 42 -4.51 0.95 0.68
N SER A 43 -4.03 2.18 0.42
CA SER A 43 -2.91 2.44 -0.47
C SER A 43 -1.61 1.78 0.03
N ASP A 44 -1.31 1.92 1.33
CA ASP A 44 -0.12 1.32 1.95
C ASP A 44 -0.19 -0.20 1.91
N THR A 45 -1.36 -0.78 2.19
CA THR A 45 -1.55 -2.23 2.15
C THR A 45 -1.38 -2.78 0.73
N LEU A 46 -1.88 -2.09 -0.30
CA LEU A 46 -1.67 -2.46 -1.70
C LEU A 46 -0.19 -2.41 -2.09
N SER A 47 0.54 -1.41 -1.61
CA SER A 47 1.98 -1.27 -1.86
C SER A 47 2.76 -2.46 -1.26
N VAL A 48 2.44 -2.85 -0.02
CA VAL A 48 3.05 -4.03 0.63
C VAL A 48 2.64 -5.32 -0.08
N PHE A 49 1.39 -5.42 -0.55
CA PHE A 49 0.91 -6.58 -1.30
C PHE A 49 1.64 -6.74 -2.65
N ALA A 50 2.00 -5.64 -3.30
CA ALA A 50 2.80 -5.66 -4.52
C ALA A 50 4.21 -6.24 -4.27
N ILE A 51 4.85 -5.93 -3.11
CA ILE A 51 6.11 -6.60 -2.72
C ILE A 51 5.87 -8.11 -2.55
N LEU A 52 4.81 -8.47 -1.86
CA LEU A 52 4.54 -9.87 -1.55
C LEU A 52 4.42 -10.70 -2.85
N ILE A 53 3.77 -10.18 -3.89
CA ILE A 53 3.65 -10.82 -5.20
C ILE A 53 5.01 -10.91 -5.89
N GLY A 54 5.83 -9.84 -5.83
CA GLY A 54 7.17 -9.80 -6.42
C GLY A 54 8.21 -10.60 -5.65
N PHE A 55 7.89 -11.02 -4.40
CA PHE A 55 8.84 -11.74 -3.55
C PHE A 55 8.99 -13.19 -4.00
N ARG A 56 10.18 -13.51 -4.49
CA ARG A 56 10.51 -14.87 -4.91
C ARG A 56 11.21 -15.60 -3.77
N ILE A 57 10.63 -16.74 -3.33
CA ILE A 57 11.28 -17.61 -2.36
C ILE A 57 12.34 -18.45 -3.07
N PRO A 58 13.64 -18.30 -2.75
CA PRO A 58 14.68 -19.08 -3.39
C PRO A 58 14.55 -20.55 -3.00
N LYS A 59 14.66 -21.45 -3.98
CA LYS A 59 14.48 -22.89 -3.76
C LYS A 59 15.66 -23.55 -3.05
N VAL A 60 16.85 -22.96 -3.14
CA VAL A 60 18.13 -23.60 -2.78
C VAL A 60 18.83 -22.93 -1.60
N VAL A 61 18.51 -21.68 -1.28
CA VAL A 61 19.20 -20.89 -0.25
C VAL A 61 18.21 -20.44 0.81
N SER A 62 18.64 -20.48 2.07
CA SER A 62 17.81 -20.09 3.22
C SER A 62 17.53 -18.59 3.34
N SER A 63 18.20 -17.75 2.56
CA SER A 63 17.97 -16.30 2.56
C SER A 63 18.03 -15.72 1.13
N PRO A 64 17.09 -14.84 0.78
CA PRO A 64 17.12 -14.12 -0.49
C PRO A 64 18.33 -13.17 -0.53
N SER A 65 19.02 -13.12 -1.66
CA SER A 65 20.14 -12.21 -1.86
C SER A 65 19.77 -11.04 -2.77
N PRO A 66 20.39 -9.86 -2.59
CA PRO A 66 20.20 -8.74 -3.51
C PRO A 66 20.75 -9.09 -4.89
N PRO A 67 20.27 -8.44 -5.98
CA PRO A 67 20.70 -8.72 -7.35
C PRO A 67 22.07 -8.08 -7.64
N ILE A 68 23.08 -8.48 -6.87
CA ILE A 68 24.47 -8.03 -7.02
C ILE A 68 25.31 -9.23 -7.43
N HIS A 69 25.93 -9.15 -8.60
CA HIS A 69 26.91 -10.13 -9.03
C HIS A 69 28.31 -9.64 -8.62
N LEU A 70 29.07 -10.47 -7.90
CA LEU A 70 30.40 -10.11 -7.40
C LEU A 70 31.46 -10.19 -8.51
N ASP A 71 31.23 -11.05 -9.51
CA ASP A 71 32.11 -11.26 -10.66
C ASP A 71 31.31 -11.23 -11.97
N ILE A 72 32.00 -10.96 -13.08
CA ILE A 72 31.40 -11.03 -14.43
C ILE A 72 31.06 -12.49 -14.72
N PRO A 73 29.77 -12.83 -15.00
CA PRO A 73 29.38 -14.21 -15.26
C PRO A 73 30.10 -14.76 -16.48
N GLY A 74 30.92 -15.79 -16.30
CA GLY A 74 31.69 -16.40 -17.37
C GLY A 74 30.92 -17.45 -18.17
N THR A 75 29.85 -17.98 -17.62
CA THR A 75 29.05 -19.07 -18.19
C THR A 75 27.56 -18.88 -18.01
N VAL A 76 26.75 -19.56 -18.84
CA VAL A 76 25.27 -19.57 -18.71
C VAL A 76 24.83 -20.18 -17.37
N LYS A 77 25.60 -21.11 -16.82
CA LYS A 77 25.31 -21.73 -15.51
C LYS A 77 25.41 -20.73 -14.36
N ASP A 78 26.37 -19.80 -14.42
CA ASP A 78 26.56 -18.77 -13.42
C ASP A 78 25.36 -17.81 -13.40
N ILE A 79 24.80 -17.52 -14.59
CA ILE A 79 23.60 -16.71 -14.74
C ILE A 79 22.36 -17.43 -14.19
N GLU A 80 22.20 -18.72 -14.47
CA GLU A 80 21.08 -19.51 -13.94
C GLU A 80 21.13 -19.60 -12.41
N GLU A 81 22.31 -19.83 -11.85
CA GLU A 81 22.50 -19.86 -10.39
C GLU A 81 22.20 -18.50 -9.76
N PHE A 82 22.64 -17.41 -10.37
CA PHE A 82 22.33 -16.04 -9.95
C PHE A 82 20.82 -15.80 -9.95
N LEU A 83 20.10 -16.14 -11.01
CA LEU A 83 18.66 -15.97 -11.13
C LEU A 83 17.86 -16.79 -10.11
N THR A 84 18.40 -17.91 -9.65
CA THR A 84 17.71 -18.73 -8.61
C THR A 84 17.86 -18.19 -7.19
N ARG A 85 18.87 -17.34 -6.95
CA ARG A 85 19.20 -16.79 -5.62
C ARG A 85 18.72 -15.36 -5.41
N THR A 86 18.56 -14.60 -6.49
CA THR A 86 18.23 -13.17 -6.41
C THR A 86 16.75 -12.90 -6.37
N VAL A 87 16.39 -11.84 -5.62
CA VAL A 87 15.05 -11.27 -5.56
C VAL A 87 14.95 -10.11 -6.55
N ASP A 88 13.81 -9.95 -7.20
CA ASP A 88 13.54 -8.82 -8.10
C ASP A 88 13.55 -7.50 -7.29
N PRO A 89 14.38 -6.51 -7.62
CA PRO A 89 14.45 -5.23 -6.94
C PRO A 89 13.34 -4.26 -7.35
N ILE A 90 12.64 -4.51 -8.46
CA ILE A 90 11.65 -3.59 -9.04
C ILE A 90 10.49 -3.32 -8.06
N PRO A 91 9.82 -4.31 -7.44
CA PRO A 91 8.75 -4.05 -6.48
C PRO A 91 9.21 -3.21 -5.29
N GLN A 92 10.43 -3.42 -4.81
CA GLN A 92 10.99 -2.66 -3.69
C GLN A 92 11.26 -1.19 -4.08
N ALA A 93 11.76 -0.92 -5.29
CA ALA A 93 11.95 0.43 -5.79
C ALA A 93 10.61 1.17 -5.96
N PHE A 94 9.58 0.48 -6.44
CA PHE A 94 8.22 1.03 -6.56
C PHE A 94 7.66 1.49 -5.22
N ILE A 95 7.93 0.77 -4.12
CA ILE A 95 7.42 1.15 -2.81
C ILE A 95 8.04 2.42 -2.28
N ILE A 96 9.35 2.61 -2.47
CA ILE A 96 10.01 3.87 -2.07
C ILE A 96 9.30 5.05 -2.76
N THR A 97 9.01 4.92 -4.05
CA THR A 97 8.26 5.92 -4.81
C THR A 97 6.82 6.08 -4.29
N ALA A 98 6.13 4.98 -4.01
CA ALA A 98 4.78 4.99 -3.48
C ALA A 98 4.68 5.68 -2.12
N ILE A 99 5.63 5.46 -1.21
CA ILE A 99 5.68 6.12 0.11
C ILE A 99 5.77 7.64 -0.05
N VAL A 100 6.63 8.14 -0.95
CA VAL A 100 6.77 9.58 -1.21
C VAL A 100 5.49 10.17 -1.79
N ILE A 101 4.87 9.48 -2.74
CA ILE A 101 3.61 9.91 -3.35
C ILE A 101 2.48 9.90 -2.30
N ASN A 102 2.37 8.85 -1.49
CA ASN A 102 1.37 8.76 -0.44
C ASN A 102 1.52 9.88 0.60
N LEU A 103 2.75 10.23 0.98
CA LEU A 103 3.01 11.34 1.89
C LEU A 103 2.55 12.69 1.29
N ALA A 104 2.79 12.91 0.00
CA ALA A 104 2.35 14.12 -0.69
C ALA A 104 0.81 14.20 -0.77
N ILE A 105 0.16 13.09 -1.15
CA ILE A 105 -1.31 13.00 -1.20
C ILE A 105 -1.91 13.21 0.19
N PHE A 106 -1.35 12.58 1.22
CA PHE A 106 -1.80 12.75 2.60
C PHE A 106 -1.72 14.20 3.06
N SER A 107 -0.60 14.88 2.80
CA SER A 107 -0.41 16.27 3.16
C SER A 107 -1.42 17.18 2.45
N PHE A 108 -1.70 16.92 1.19
CA PHE A 108 -2.69 17.64 0.41
C PHE A 108 -4.11 17.41 0.95
N LEU A 109 -4.50 16.16 1.19
CA LEU A 109 -5.82 15.82 1.74
C LEU A 109 -6.01 16.36 3.15
N ALA A 110 -4.98 16.34 4.00
CA ALA A 110 -5.03 16.97 5.32
C ALA A 110 -5.26 18.48 5.24
N GLY A 111 -4.62 19.15 4.29
CA GLY A 111 -4.87 20.58 4.00
C GLY A 111 -6.32 20.85 3.58
N LEU A 112 -6.86 20.01 2.69
CA LEU A 112 -8.26 20.12 2.27
C LEU A 112 -9.24 19.86 3.42
N LEU A 113 -8.98 18.85 4.26
CA LEU A 113 -9.80 18.58 5.44
C LEU A 113 -9.82 19.75 6.43
N LEU A 114 -8.66 20.38 6.65
CA LEU A 114 -8.59 21.58 7.49
C LEU A 114 -9.37 22.75 6.90
N GLN A 115 -9.30 22.95 5.59
CA GLN A 115 -10.05 24.00 4.90
C GLN A 115 -11.56 23.72 4.96
N TYR A 116 -11.96 22.48 4.72
CA TYR A 116 -13.33 22.03 4.86
C TYR A 116 -13.87 22.27 6.27
N TYR A 117 -13.12 21.83 7.29
CA TYR A 117 -13.50 22.03 8.70
C TYR A 117 -13.65 23.51 9.07
N LYS A 118 -12.77 24.38 8.56
CA LYS A 118 -12.85 25.82 8.80
C LYS A 118 -14.10 26.46 8.17
N HIS A 119 -14.58 25.91 7.07
CA HIS A 119 -15.73 26.46 6.34
C HIS A 119 -17.06 25.95 6.93
N PHE A 120 -17.15 24.64 7.18
CA PHE A 120 -18.40 23.98 7.60
C PHE A 120 -18.49 23.70 9.11
N GLY A 121 -17.39 23.83 9.85
CA GLY A 121 -17.36 23.54 11.29
C GLY A 121 -17.48 22.06 11.66
N SER A 122 -17.61 21.16 10.67
CA SER A 122 -17.77 19.72 10.81
C SER A 122 -16.98 18.97 9.75
N LEU A 123 -16.63 17.70 10.02
CA LEU A 123 -16.03 16.78 9.06
C LEU A 123 -17.03 15.71 8.59
N ASP A 124 -18.31 15.87 8.87
CA ASP A 124 -19.37 14.97 8.43
C ASP A 124 -19.80 15.30 7.01
N VAL A 125 -19.95 14.27 6.16
CA VAL A 125 -20.37 14.41 4.76
C VAL A 125 -21.82 14.93 4.64
N HIS A 126 -22.68 14.66 5.61
CA HIS A 126 -24.09 15.07 5.60
C HIS A 126 -24.32 16.58 5.67
N VAL A 127 -23.34 17.36 6.12
CA VAL A 127 -23.45 18.82 6.15
C VAL A 127 -23.60 19.39 4.73
N LEU A 128 -23.02 18.75 3.71
CA LEU A 128 -23.19 19.15 2.30
C LEU A 128 -24.59 18.84 1.77
N GLU A 129 -25.19 17.72 2.20
CA GLU A 129 -26.55 17.36 1.77
C GLU A 129 -27.61 18.33 2.32
N GLU A 130 -27.39 18.88 3.51
CA GLU A 130 -28.28 19.87 4.11
C GLU A 130 -28.16 21.25 3.44
N GLU A 131 -26.96 21.67 3.02
CA GLU A 131 -26.78 22.94 2.30
C GLU A 131 -27.35 22.89 0.88
N GLU A 132 -27.14 21.81 0.12
CA GLU A 132 -27.71 21.65 -1.23
C GLU A 132 -29.25 21.73 -1.22
N VAL A 133 -29.89 21.14 -0.21
CA VAL A 133 -31.36 21.18 -0.07
C VAL A 133 -31.86 22.60 0.23
N VAL A 134 -31.11 23.41 0.94
CA VAL A 134 -31.49 24.79 1.26
C VAL A 134 -31.34 25.70 0.04
N ASP A 135 -30.31 25.52 -0.77
CA ASP A 135 -30.07 26.32 -1.99
C ASP A 135 -31.05 25.96 -3.12
N GLU A 136 -31.61 24.75 -3.17
CA GLU A 136 -32.64 24.38 -4.15
C GLU A 136 -34.05 24.91 -3.78
N VAL A 137 -34.28 25.32 -2.55
CA VAL A 137 -35.60 25.79 -2.07
C VAL A 137 -35.77 27.32 -2.14
N TYR A 138 -34.68 28.04 -2.40
CA TYR A 138 -34.69 29.50 -2.57
C TYR A 138 -34.21 29.92 -3.96
#